data_18d9b8ad2169f8fa176adb6f2336b66c
#
_entry.id   18d9b8ad2169f8fa176adb6f2336b66c
#
_cell.length_a   1.000
_cell.length_b   1.000
_cell.length_c   1.000
_cell.angle_alpha   90.00
_cell.angle_beta   90.00
_cell.angle_gamma   90.00
#
_symmetry.space_group_name_H-M   'P 1'
#
loop_
_entity.id
_entity.type
_entity.pdbx_description
1 polymer ?
#
loop_
_entity_poly.entity_id
_entity_poly.type
_entity_poly.pdbx_seq_one_letter_code
_entity_poly.pdbx_strand_id
1 'polypeptide(L)'
;MAKDEVLYGYALLDDTNHTVSIDDIDRPFSLQHKFYCPHCRNEMYATFGQIQLPHFRHNGDKCQYSKYLHDLAEHVFYEEYSKCLDNGMPFFLELRIPTSCNKACVLNKDVDCKEHYIQKTVDLTKEYTLISLESRVDIENHY
;
A
#
# COMPACT_ATOMS: atom_id res chain seq x y z
N MET A 1 26.27 -15.82 5.67
CA MET A 1 25.20 -14.84 5.96
C MET A 1 24.10 -14.98 4.92
N ALA A 2 22.94 -15.44 5.34
CA ALA A 2 21.77 -15.35 4.48
C ALA A 2 21.49 -13.86 4.26
N LYS A 3 21.55 -13.40 3.04
CA LYS A 3 20.94 -12.12 2.67
C LYS A 3 19.46 -12.24 3.01
N ASP A 4 18.93 -11.33 3.80
CA ASP A 4 17.50 -11.21 3.96
C ASP A 4 16.89 -11.00 2.58
N GLU A 5 16.43 -12.10 1.99
CA GLU A 5 15.86 -12.08 0.68
C GLU A 5 14.49 -11.42 0.79
N VAL A 6 14.35 -10.27 0.14
CA VAL A 6 13.09 -9.55 0.13
C VAL A 6 12.07 -10.34 -0.67
N LEU A 7 10.99 -10.73 -0.02
CA LEU A 7 9.90 -11.48 -0.63
C LEU A 7 8.75 -10.54 -1.00
N TYR A 8 8.39 -10.54 -2.28
CA TYR A 8 7.25 -9.79 -2.78
C TYR A 8 5.97 -10.61 -2.60
N GLY A 9 5.07 -10.15 -1.75
CA GLY A 9 3.83 -10.86 -1.41
C GLY A 9 2.62 -10.51 -2.26
N TYR A 10 2.68 -9.43 -3.04
CA TYR A 10 1.56 -8.90 -3.82
C TYR A 10 1.99 -8.56 -5.23
N ALA A 11 1.06 -8.66 -6.17
CA ALA A 11 1.23 -8.25 -7.56
C ALA A 11 -0.08 -7.74 -8.13
N LEU A 12 -0.01 -7.09 -9.29
CA LEU A 12 -1.19 -6.73 -10.07
C LEU A 12 -1.58 -7.91 -10.96
N LEU A 13 -2.87 -8.21 -11.01
CA LEU A 13 -3.42 -9.32 -11.80
C LEU A 13 -3.68 -8.89 -13.24
N ASP A 14 -3.06 -9.59 -14.21
CA ASP A 14 -3.24 -9.37 -15.64
C ASP A 14 -3.14 -7.87 -16.03
N ASP A 15 -3.96 -7.41 -16.96
CA ASP A 15 -4.03 -6.01 -17.36
C ASP A 15 -4.90 -5.14 -16.45
N THR A 16 -5.37 -5.72 -15.34
CA THR A 16 -6.17 -5.00 -14.36
C THR A 16 -5.29 -4.29 -13.34
N ASN A 17 -5.82 -3.28 -12.67
CA ASN A 17 -5.16 -2.65 -11.53
C ASN A 17 -5.52 -3.31 -10.19
N HIS A 18 -6.06 -4.54 -10.23
CA HIS A 18 -6.40 -5.29 -9.02
C HIS A 18 -5.17 -5.95 -8.42
N THR A 19 -4.97 -5.74 -7.14
CA THR A 19 -3.92 -6.40 -6.38
C THR A 19 -4.34 -7.79 -5.95
N VAL A 20 -3.41 -8.74 -6.02
CA VAL A 20 -3.58 -10.10 -5.49
C VAL A 20 -2.46 -10.42 -4.52
N SER A 21 -2.80 -11.10 -3.42
CA SER A 21 -1.83 -11.68 -2.50
C SER A 21 -1.41 -13.06 -2.97
N ILE A 22 -0.14 -13.40 -2.79
CA ILE A 22 0.36 -14.75 -3.07
C ILE A 22 -0.36 -15.82 -2.24
N ASP A 23 -0.84 -15.45 -1.05
CA ASP A 23 -1.55 -16.36 -0.15
C ASP A 23 -2.97 -16.68 -0.62
N ASP A 24 -3.53 -15.87 -1.51
CA ASP A 24 -4.89 -16.03 -2.04
C ASP A 24 -4.94 -16.80 -3.37
N ILE A 25 -3.80 -17.15 -3.93
CA ILE A 25 -3.68 -17.87 -5.21
C ILE A 25 -2.97 -19.19 -5.02
N ASP A 26 -3.24 -20.10 -5.94
CA ASP A 26 -2.57 -21.39 -6.03
C ASP A 26 -1.77 -21.52 -7.33
N ARG A 27 -1.04 -22.63 -7.47
CA ARG A 27 -0.25 -22.88 -8.67
C ARG A 27 -1.10 -22.96 -9.94
N PRO A 28 -2.24 -23.68 -9.98
CA PRO A 28 -3.10 -23.70 -11.16
C PRO A 28 -3.58 -22.32 -11.59
N PHE A 29 -3.96 -21.47 -10.65
CA PHE A 29 -4.35 -20.10 -10.93
C PHE A 29 -3.18 -19.29 -11.52
N SER A 30 -1.99 -19.45 -10.98
CA SER A 30 -0.80 -18.73 -11.44
C SER A 30 -0.39 -19.09 -12.87
N LEU A 31 -0.71 -20.29 -13.33
CA LEU A 31 -0.43 -20.73 -14.70
C LEU A 31 -1.39 -20.14 -15.72
N GLN A 32 -2.56 -19.69 -15.29
CA GLN A 32 -3.61 -19.14 -16.16
C GLN A 32 -3.60 -17.62 -16.26
N HIS A 33 -2.85 -16.96 -15.39
CA HIS A 33 -2.83 -15.51 -15.26
C HIS A 33 -1.41 -14.96 -15.32
N LYS A 34 -1.31 -13.68 -15.67
CA LYS A 34 -0.06 -12.93 -15.61
C LYS A 34 -0.10 -11.95 -14.45
N PHE A 35 1.06 -11.70 -13.87
CA PHE A 35 1.22 -10.80 -12.72
C PHE A 35 2.24 -9.73 -13.06
N TYR A 36 1.98 -8.52 -12.57
CA TYR A 36 2.83 -7.37 -12.84
C TYR A 36 3.18 -6.63 -11.55
N CYS A 37 4.37 -6.08 -11.50
CA CYS A 37 4.79 -5.24 -10.38
C CYS A 37 4.02 -3.91 -10.38
N PRO A 38 3.46 -3.49 -9.23
CA PRO A 38 2.76 -2.21 -9.15
C PRO A 38 3.67 -1.00 -9.38
N HIS A 39 4.98 -1.14 -9.23
CA HIS A 39 5.93 -0.05 -9.44
C HIS A 39 6.56 -0.06 -10.84
N CYS A 40 7.34 -1.10 -11.16
CA CYS A 40 8.09 -1.14 -12.43
C CYS A 40 7.27 -1.63 -13.62
N ARG A 41 6.08 -2.18 -13.38
CA ARG A 41 5.16 -2.73 -14.38
C ARG A 41 5.69 -3.93 -15.15
N ASN A 42 6.85 -4.45 -14.79
CA ASN A 42 7.39 -5.68 -15.36
C ASN A 42 6.63 -6.90 -14.84
N GLU A 43 6.63 -7.94 -15.67
CA GLU A 43 6.00 -9.20 -15.31
C GLU A 43 6.66 -9.83 -14.08
N MET A 44 5.84 -10.33 -13.18
CA MET A 44 6.28 -11.10 -12.01
C MET A 44 5.79 -12.54 -12.13
N TYR A 45 6.55 -13.45 -11.52
CA TYR A 45 6.23 -14.87 -11.49
C TYR A 45 5.93 -15.31 -10.07
N ALA A 46 4.82 -16.03 -9.90
CA ALA A 46 4.49 -16.67 -8.63
C ALA A 46 5.37 -17.91 -8.43
N THR A 47 6.01 -18.01 -7.28
CA THR A 47 6.81 -19.18 -6.89
C THR A 47 6.20 -19.87 -5.69
N PHE A 48 6.06 -21.20 -5.80
CA PHE A 48 5.50 -22.07 -4.76
C PHE A 48 6.52 -23.15 -4.39
N GLY A 49 7.68 -22.72 -3.87
CA GLY A 49 8.74 -23.65 -3.47
C GLY A 49 8.48 -24.27 -2.10
N GLN A 50 9.12 -25.41 -1.83
CA GLN A 50 9.04 -26.07 -0.52
C GLN A 50 10.01 -25.48 0.51
N ILE A 51 11.06 -24.82 0.05
CA ILE A 51 12.12 -24.30 0.91
C ILE A 51 11.88 -22.86 1.33
N GLN A 52 11.32 -22.05 0.43
CA GLN A 52 10.97 -20.66 0.68
C GLN A 52 9.46 -20.50 0.73
N LEU A 53 9.01 -19.52 1.50
CA LEU A 53 7.61 -19.11 1.48
C LEU A 53 7.18 -18.72 0.07
N PRO A 54 5.93 -19.01 -0.33
CA PRO A 54 5.39 -18.55 -1.60
C PRO A 54 5.55 -17.03 -1.74
N HIS A 55 5.98 -16.59 -2.91
CA HIS A 55 6.20 -15.17 -3.20
C HIS A 55 6.19 -14.91 -4.69
N PHE A 56 6.12 -13.64 -5.08
CA PHE A 56 6.34 -13.21 -6.45
C PHE A 56 7.80 -12.87 -6.69
N ARG A 57 8.30 -13.17 -7.88
CA ARG A 57 9.65 -12.83 -8.33
C ARG A 57 9.60 -11.91 -9.53
N HIS A 58 10.49 -10.91 -9.55
CA HIS A 58 10.73 -10.13 -10.76
C HIS A 58 11.48 -10.95 -11.82
N ASN A 59 11.10 -10.74 -13.09
CA ASN A 59 11.89 -11.23 -14.21
C ASN A 59 12.96 -10.19 -14.55
N GLY A 60 14.21 -10.44 -14.13
CA GLY A 60 15.34 -9.52 -14.37
C GLY A 60 15.47 -8.44 -13.31
N ASP A 61 15.76 -7.22 -13.72
CA ASP A 61 16.44 -6.25 -12.90
C ASP A 61 15.62 -5.47 -11.87
N LYS A 62 16.27 -5.23 -10.80
CA LYS A 62 16.31 -4.13 -9.83
C LYS A 62 15.06 -3.24 -9.71
N CYS A 63 13.98 -3.79 -9.18
CA CYS A 63 12.94 -2.97 -8.59
C CYS A 63 13.34 -2.56 -7.16
N GLN A 64 13.21 -1.28 -6.83
CA GLN A 64 13.44 -0.82 -5.47
C GLN A 64 12.24 -1.20 -4.60
N TYR A 65 12.49 -1.98 -3.56
CA TYR A 65 11.44 -2.50 -2.70
C TYR A 65 10.64 -1.41 -1.99
N SER A 66 11.28 -0.32 -1.58
CA SER A 66 10.59 0.82 -0.97
C SER A 66 9.59 1.48 -1.92
N LYS A 67 9.92 1.59 -3.20
CA LYS A 67 9.02 2.13 -4.23
C LYS A 67 7.90 1.15 -4.55
N TYR A 68 8.21 -0.15 -4.59
CA TYR A 68 7.20 -1.19 -4.72
C TYR A 68 6.17 -1.11 -3.60
N LEU A 69 6.60 -1.00 -2.34
CA LEU A 69 5.70 -0.87 -1.19
C LEU A 69 4.84 0.39 -1.25
N HIS A 70 5.42 1.51 -1.68
CA HIS A 70 4.68 2.76 -1.83
C HIS A 70 3.56 2.63 -2.86
N ASP A 71 3.87 2.17 -4.06
CA ASP A 71 2.90 2.03 -5.13
C ASP A 71 1.87 0.93 -4.81
N LEU A 72 2.28 -0.14 -4.14
CA LEU A 72 1.36 -1.17 -3.65
C LEU A 72 0.36 -0.59 -2.65
N ALA A 73 0.82 0.22 -1.70
CA ALA A 73 -0.05 0.86 -0.71
C ALA A 73 -1.08 1.77 -1.38
N GLU A 74 -0.69 2.51 -2.39
CA GLU A 74 -1.62 3.35 -3.17
C GLU A 74 -2.71 2.50 -3.86
N HIS A 75 -2.34 1.39 -4.49
CA HIS A 75 -3.29 0.50 -5.14
C HIS A 75 -4.26 -0.13 -4.15
N VAL A 76 -3.77 -0.62 -3.02
CA VAL A 76 -4.60 -1.23 -1.97
C VAL A 76 -5.56 -0.21 -1.38
N PHE A 77 -5.09 0.99 -1.07
CA PHE A 77 -5.93 2.06 -0.57
C PHE A 77 -7.03 2.43 -1.58
N TYR A 78 -6.67 2.59 -2.84
CA TYR A 78 -7.60 2.89 -3.91
C TYR A 78 -8.70 1.84 -4.02
N GLU A 79 -8.34 0.56 -4.03
CA GLU A 79 -9.31 -0.54 -4.13
C GLU A 79 -10.25 -0.59 -2.93
N GLU A 80 -9.71 -0.51 -1.72
CA GLU A 80 -10.51 -0.58 -0.49
C GLU A 80 -11.44 0.64 -0.35
N TYR A 81 -10.94 1.82 -0.66
CA TYR A 81 -11.75 3.03 -0.62
C TYR A 81 -12.86 3.01 -1.68
N SER A 82 -12.54 2.59 -2.90
CA SER A 82 -13.52 2.45 -3.98
C SER A 82 -14.63 1.46 -3.62
N LYS A 83 -14.30 0.34 -3.00
CA LYS A 83 -15.29 -0.63 -2.50
C LYS A 83 -16.21 0.00 -1.45
N CYS A 84 -15.67 0.78 -0.54
CA CYS A 84 -16.47 1.47 0.47
C CYS A 84 -17.44 2.47 -0.16
N LEU A 85 -16.98 3.26 -1.13
CA LEU A 85 -17.84 4.19 -1.87
C LEU A 85 -18.96 3.47 -2.63
N ASP A 86 -18.63 2.41 -3.35
CA ASP A 86 -19.59 1.65 -4.17
C ASP A 86 -20.65 0.94 -3.34
N ASN A 87 -20.29 0.49 -2.14
CA ASN A 87 -21.17 -0.24 -1.23
C ASN A 87 -21.85 0.65 -0.19
N GLY A 88 -21.60 1.96 -0.22
CA GLY A 88 -22.13 2.90 0.77
C GLY A 88 -21.61 2.64 2.19
N MET A 89 -20.43 2.06 2.31
CA MET A 89 -19.78 1.74 3.59
C MET A 89 -18.85 2.87 4.02
N PRO A 90 -18.69 3.09 5.34
CA PRO A 90 -17.73 4.06 5.83
C PRO A 90 -16.28 3.55 5.64
N PHE A 91 -15.37 4.48 5.45
CA PHE A 91 -13.93 4.24 5.47
C PHE A 91 -13.31 5.09 6.57
N PHE A 92 -12.96 4.46 7.69
CA PHE A 92 -12.42 5.17 8.85
C PHE A 92 -10.90 5.26 8.79
N LEU A 93 -10.41 6.47 8.98
CA LEU A 93 -8.99 6.75 9.14
C LEU A 93 -8.73 7.29 10.54
N GLU A 94 -7.80 6.68 11.25
CA GLU A 94 -7.32 7.17 12.53
C GLU A 94 -6.14 8.11 12.32
N LEU A 95 -6.32 9.34 12.74
CA LEU A 95 -5.29 10.36 12.66
C LEU A 95 -4.71 10.65 14.04
N ARG A 96 -3.40 10.70 14.12
CA ARG A 96 -2.68 11.24 15.27
C ARG A 96 -2.27 12.66 14.95
N ILE A 97 -2.94 13.62 15.57
CA ILE A 97 -2.69 15.02 15.36
C ILE A 97 -1.78 15.52 16.48
N PRO A 98 -0.56 15.98 16.17
CA PRO A 98 0.29 16.59 17.21
C PRO A 98 -0.39 17.82 17.77
N THR A 99 -0.44 17.91 19.10
CA THR A 99 -0.94 19.10 19.79
C THR A 99 0.14 19.72 20.64
N SER A 100 0.09 21.04 20.77
CA SER A 100 0.92 21.74 21.74
C SER A 100 0.49 21.33 23.14
N CYS A 101 1.47 21.10 24.00
CA CYS A 101 1.24 20.74 25.38
C CYS A 101 0.51 21.87 26.11
N ASN A 102 -0.69 21.63 26.59
CA ASN A 102 -1.42 22.53 27.47
C ASN A 102 -1.16 22.14 28.91
N LYS A 103 -0.93 23.14 29.74
CA LYS A 103 -0.99 23.18 31.20
C LYS A 103 -0.45 22.02 32.06
N ALA A 104 -0.54 20.78 31.62
CA ALA A 104 -0.06 19.61 32.37
C ALA A 104 1.45 19.54 32.46
N CYS A 105 2.16 20.05 31.45
CA CYS A 105 3.63 20.10 31.43
C CYS A 105 4.21 21.22 32.25
N VAL A 106 3.44 22.23 32.61
CA VAL A 106 3.86 23.33 33.50
C VAL A 106 4.13 22.83 34.92
N LEU A 107 3.44 21.75 35.30
CA LEU A 107 3.56 21.14 36.63
C LEU A 107 4.72 20.12 36.72
N ASN A 108 5.24 19.65 35.60
CA ASN A 108 6.32 18.68 35.53
C ASN A 108 7.43 19.17 34.59
N LYS A 109 8.26 20.09 35.10
CA LYS A 109 9.35 20.71 34.34
C LYS A 109 10.42 19.73 33.84
N ASP A 110 10.44 18.52 34.39
CA ASP A 110 11.43 17.49 34.10
C ASP A 110 10.96 16.46 33.06
N VAL A 111 9.72 16.55 32.58
CA VAL A 111 9.18 15.64 31.56
C VAL A 111 9.28 16.30 30.20
N ASP A 112 10.08 15.70 29.34
CA ASP A 112 10.21 16.09 27.95
C ASP A 112 8.94 15.68 27.19
N CYS A 113 8.00 16.63 27.06
CA CYS A 113 6.69 16.40 26.43
C CYS A 113 6.79 16.38 24.90
N LYS A 114 7.60 15.49 24.33
CA LYS A 114 7.79 15.41 22.88
C LYS A 114 6.61 14.83 22.11
N GLU A 115 5.66 14.18 22.79
CA GLU A 115 4.65 13.37 22.13
C GLU A 115 3.25 13.56 22.74
N HIS A 116 2.63 14.72 22.46
CA HIS A 116 1.19 14.89 22.67
C HIS A 116 0.45 14.76 21.35
N TYR A 117 -0.43 13.77 21.28
CA TYR A 117 -1.28 13.51 20.12
C TYR A 117 -2.74 13.54 20.55
N ILE A 118 -3.59 14.14 19.71
CA ILE A 118 -5.01 13.88 19.73
C ILE A 118 -5.28 12.79 18.69
N GLN A 119 -5.92 11.73 19.12
CA GLN A 119 -6.40 10.69 18.22
C GLN A 119 -7.79 11.09 17.70
N LYS A 120 -7.92 11.19 16.38
CA LYS A 120 -9.18 11.53 15.73
C LYS A 120 -9.50 10.46 14.68
N THR A 121 -10.72 9.94 14.74
CA THR A 121 -11.24 9.05 13.71
C THR A 121 -12.11 9.83 12.72
N VAL A 122 -11.81 9.74 11.45
CA VAL A 122 -12.53 10.42 10.37
C VAL A 122 -13.07 9.40 9.39
N ASP A 123 -14.34 9.54 9.00
CA ASP A 123 -14.91 8.81 7.88
C ASP A 123 -14.67 9.60 6.60
N LEU A 124 -13.73 9.13 5.78
CA LEU A 124 -13.36 9.80 4.54
C LEU A 124 -14.47 9.79 3.49
N THR A 125 -15.35 8.80 3.51
CA THR A 125 -16.45 8.67 2.52
C THR A 125 -17.47 9.79 2.62
N LYS A 126 -17.55 10.45 3.77
CA LYS A 126 -18.45 11.62 3.97
C LYS A 126 -17.87 12.91 3.39
N GLU A 127 -16.55 12.99 3.26
CA GLU A 127 -15.87 14.21 2.80
C GLU A 127 -15.42 14.08 1.34
N TYR A 128 -15.05 12.88 0.92
CA TYR A 128 -14.50 12.61 -0.41
C TYR A 128 -15.28 11.51 -1.11
N THR A 129 -15.96 11.85 -2.18
CA THR A 129 -16.78 10.92 -2.97
C THR A 129 -16.07 10.42 -4.22
N LEU A 130 -14.89 10.95 -4.53
CA LEU A 130 -14.10 10.59 -5.68
C LEU A 130 -12.67 10.27 -5.27
N ILE A 131 -12.15 9.18 -5.81
CA ILE A 131 -10.75 8.80 -5.65
C ILE A 131 -10.18 8.39 -6.99
N SER A 132 -8.93 8.73 -7.23
CA SER A 132 -8.17 8.28 -8.40
C SER A 132 -6.76 7.88 -7.99
N LEU A 133 -6.20 6.92 -8.71
CA LEU A 133 -4.77 6.65 -8.60
C LEU A 133 -3.97 7.83 -9.11
N GLU A 134 -2.85 8.10 -8.46
CA GLU A 134 -1.91 9.12 -8.91
C GLU A 134 -1.42 8.75 -10.31
N SER A 135 -1.87 9.52 -11.30
CA SER A 135 -1.34 9.44 -12.64
C SER A 135 -0.23 10.47 -12.78
N ARG A 136 0.97 10.02 -13.13
CA ARG A 136 1.99 10.94 -13.61
C ARG A 136 1.51 11.54 -14.93
N VAL A 137 0.89 12.68 -14.85
CA VAL A 137 0.63 13.48 -16.04
C VAL A 137 1.97 14.08 -16.44
N ASP A 138 2.51 13.66 -17.56
CA ASP A 138 3.64 14.34 -18.17
C ASP A 138 3.21 15.75 -18.49
N ILE A 139 3.67 16.70 -17.68
CA ILE A 139 3.38 18.12 -17.82
C ILE A 139 4.02 18.69 -19.11
N GLU A 140 4.87 17.90 -19.78
CA GLU A 140 5.58 18.32 -20.99
C GLU A 140 4.69 18.52 -22.24
N ASN A 141 3.42 18.10 -22.20
CA ASN A 141 2.54 18.16 -23.37
C ASN A 141 1.44 19.24 -23.29
N HIS A 142 1.57 20.21 -22.40
CA HIS A 142 0.57 21.28 -22.28
C HIS A 142 1.15 22.68 -22.51
N TYR A 143 1.96 22.81 -23.56
CA TYR A 143 2.30 24.12 -24.10
C TYR A 143 1.93 24.17 -25.58
#